data_ac383cd8aadc4fd2c3abf4dd9e4606ac
#
_entry.id   ac383cd8aadc4fd2c3abf4dd9e4606ac
#
_cell.length_a   1.000
_cell.length_b   1.000
_cell.length_c   1.000
_cell.angle_alpha   90.00
_cell.angle_beta   90.00
_cell.angle_gamma   90.00
#
_symmetry.space_group_name_H-M   'P 1'
#
loop_
_entity.id
_entity.type
_entity.pdbx_description
1 polymer ?
#
loop_
_entity_poly.entity_id
_entity_poly.type
_entity_poly.pdbx_seq_one_letter_code
_entity_poly.pdbx_strand_id
1 'polypeptide(L)'
;MAVASGDDGAGLAHGASAAIAELPSWLSRGVADLFPASMEPGASLDPQQSLGARLAEAGSQGRPLRIKLGIDPTGSDIHLGHSILFRKLRAFQDAGHTAVLIIGDFTARIGDPTGKSATRVQLSAAEVEANAETYLVQLGLGQDPERALLDFTTPGRLEVRRNSEWLTSLDLPQVIELLGTSTVGQMLAKEDFANRYGSGTAIALHEFLYPLLQGYDSVQVQADVELGGTDQKFNVAMGRDLQRHFGQRPQFGLLLPILPGLDGVQKMSKSLGNTVGLKEAPLDMYSKLEKVPDTVVNDYLTLLTDLDLAALPENPRERQKVMALAVTATRHTHEEALDAQSKAGMIVSGGGVNWVTPSTTFTPGLASVIDTVQSVPLNTVEYPVKAFFLLKALGLCTTSSEARRQIQGGGVKLDNEKLTNPNQEFLSAAELQGKVLQLGKKTFRRLVGS
;
A
#
# COMPACT_ATOMS: atom_id res chain seq x y z
N MET A 1 -46.75 10.58 5.16
CA MET A 1 -46.14 9.62 6.06
C MET A 1 -44.70 10.05 6.28
N ALA A 2 -44.40 10.44 7.49
CA ALA A 2 -43.07 10.94 7.89
C ALA A 2 -42.07 9.77 7.89
N VAL A 3 -40.97 9.95 7.16
CA VAL A 3 -39.81 9.04 7.22
C VAL A 3 -39.10 9.40 8.53
N ALA A 4 -39.07 8.44 9.45
CA ALA A 4 -38.28 8.54 10.65
C ALA A 4 -36.78 8.55 10.27
N SER A 5 -36.10 9.64 10.48
CA SER A 5 -34.66 9.77 10.49
C SER A 5 -34.15 9.15 11.80
N GLY A 6 -33.86 7.85 11.77
CA GLY A 6 -33.35 7.14 12.93
C GLY A 6 -31.83 7.28 13.00
N ASP A 7 -31.40 7.53 14.19
CA ASP A 7 -30.04 7.71 14.74
C ASP A 7 -29.25 6.36 14.79
N ASP A 8 -29.26 5.59 13.70
CA ASP A 8 -28.70 4.23 13.67
C ASP A 8 -27.16 4.18 13.47
N GLY A 9 -26.56 5.31 13.06
CA GLY A 9 -25.11 5.35 12.79
C GLY A 9 -24.22 5.32 14.04
N ALA A 10 -24.65 5.98 15.13
CA ALA A 10 -23.86 6.04 16.36
C ALA A 10 -23.89 4.70 17.14
N GLY A 11 -25.01 3.98 17.07
CA GLY A 11 -25.19 2.69 17.71
C GLY A 11 -24.31 1.58 17.10
N LEU A 12 -24.21 1.54 15.76
CA LEU A 12 -23.40 0.55 15.04
C LEU A 12 -21.90 0.77 15.28
N ALA A 13 -21.44 2.03 15.36
CA ALA A 13 -20.04 2.35 15.64
C ALA A 13 -19.63 1.94 17.06
N HIS A 14 -20.50 2.08 18.06
CA HIS A 14 -20.25 1.64 19.44
C HIS A 14 -20.19 0.11 19.56
N GLY A 15 -21.05 -0.62 18.87
CA GLY A 15 -21.06 -2.09 18.88
C GLY A 15 -19.79 -2.68 18.26
N ALA A 16 -19.35 -2.14 17.12
CA ALA A 16 -18.12 -2.57 16.46
C ALA A 16 -16.89 -2.29 17.35
N SER A 17 -16.82 -1.14 18.02
CA SER A 17 -15.72 -0.78 18.92
C SER A 17 -15.63 -1.73 20.12
N ALA A 18 -16.77 -2.10 20.74
CA ALA A 18 -16.79 -3.06 21.84
C ALA A 18 -16.36 -4.47 21.38
N ALA A 19 -16.87 -4.94 20.25
CA ALA A 19 -16.51 -6.23 19.69
C ALA A 19 -15.02 -6.34 19.30
N ILE A 20 -14.42 -5.24 18.82
CA ILE A 20 -12.98 -5.17 18.50
C ILE A 20 -12.16 -5.23 19.80
N ALA A 21 -12.61 -4.58 20.86
CA ALA A 21 -11.91 -4.59 22.17
C ALA A 21 -11.87 -5.98 22.82
N GLU A 22 -12.83 -6.86 22.50
CA GLU A 22 -12.86 -8.25 22.97
C GLU A 22 -11.91 -9.18 22.19
N LEU A 23 -11.36 -8.73 21.04
CA LEU A 23 -10.44 -9.54 20.27
C LEU A 23 -9.06 -9.64 20.94
N PRO A 24 -8.32 -10.74 20.72
CA PRO A 24 -6.94 -10.83 21.14
C PRO A 24 -6.11 -9.64 20.60
N SER A 25 -5.12 -9.18 21.35
CA SER A 25 -4.30 -8.00 21.01
C SER A 25 -3.63 -8.10 19.64
N TRP A 26 -3.19 -9.31 19.25
CA TRP A 26 -2.61 -9.57 17.93
C TRP A 26 -3.59 -9.31 16.78
N LEU A 27 -4.90 -9.40 17.04
CA LEU A 27 -5.94 -9.23 16.04
C LEU A 27 -6.59 -7.84 16.07
N SER A 28 -6.80 -7.26 17.26
CA SER A 28 -7.52 -5.98 17.43
C SER A 28 -6.77 -4.77 16.87
N ARG A 29 -5.42 -4.79 16.87
CA ARG A 29 -4.61 -3.63 16.46
C ARG A 29 -4.93 -3.21 15.02
N GLY A 30 -5.28 -1.93 14.83
CA GLY A 30 -5.54 -1.32 13.54
C GLY A 30 -6.81 -1.79 12.83
N VAL A 31 -7.72 -2.51 13.51
CA VAL A 31 -9.04 -2.85 12.97
C VAL A 31 -9.93 -1.62 13.04
N ALA A 32 -10.57 -1.27 11.93
CA ALA A 32 -11.49 -0.14 11.82
C ALA A 32 -12.95 -0.56 12.02
N ASP A 33 -13.32 -1.75 11.53
CA ASP A 33 -14.69 -2.25 11.63
C ASP A 33 -14.70 -3.77 11.66
N LEU A 34 -15.66 -4.32 12.41
CA LEU A 34 -15.91 -5.76 12.54
C LEU A 34 -17.42 -6.00 12.48
N PHE A 35 -17.86 -6.89 11.59
CA PHE A 35 -19.28 -7.23 11.53
C PHE A 35 -19.51 -8.74 11.21
N PRO A 36 -20.59 -9.35 11.71
CA PRO A 36 -21.54 -8.70 12.61
C PRO A 36 -20.89 -8.37 13.95
N ALA A 37 -21.34 -7.29 14.55
CA ALA A 37 -21.07 -6.97 15.93
C ALA A 37 -22.41 -6.95 16.65
N SER A 38 -22.59 -7.81 17.64
CA SER A 38 -23.81 -7.80 18.44
C SER A 38 -23.71 -6.79 19.57
N MET A 39 -24.77 -6.04 19.78
CA MET A 39 -24.92 -5.12 20.90
C MET A 39 -25.70 -5.74 22.08
N GLU A 40 -26.18 -6.99 21.93
CA GLU A 40 -26.96 -7.65 22.97
C GLU A 40 -26.05 -8.23 24.05
N PRO A 41 -26.40 -8.04 25.34
CA PRO A 41 -25.70 -8.69 26.46
C PRO A 41 -25.68 -10.21 26.31
N GLY A 42 -24.49 -10.82 26.34
CA GLY A 42 -24.30 -12.26 26.20
C GLY A 42 -24.14 -12.75 24.76
N ALA A 43 -24.35 -11.92 23.74
CA ALA A 43 -24.10 -12.27 22.34
C ALA A 43 -22.61 -12.51 22.04
N SER A 44 -21.72 -12.00 22.88
CA SER A 44 -20.29 -12.26 22.82
C SER A 44 -19.92 -13.75 22.96
N LEU A 45 -20.84 -14.57 23.45
CA LEU A 45 -20.66 -16.03 23.60
C LEU A 45 -21.14 -16.82 22.37
N ASP A 46 -21.91 -16.21 21.47
CA ASP A 46 -22.38 -16.88 20.23
C ASP A 46 -21.32 -16.81 19.14
N PRO A 47 -20.75 -17.96 18.70
CA PRO A 47 -19.79 -17.99 17.59
C PRO A 47 -20.34 -17.53 16.24
N GLN A 48 -21.64 -17.26 16.10
CA GLN A 48 -22.24 -16.66 14.90
C GLN A 48 -22.26 -15.13 14.96
N GLN A 49 -22.20 -14.56 16.17
CA GLN A 49 -22.33 -13.13 16.42
C GLN A 49 -21.02 -12.51 16.96
N SER A 50 -20.09 -13.33 17.46
CA SER A 50 -18.80 -12.88 18.00
C SER A 50 -17.65 -13.64 17.35
N LEU A 51 -16.70 -12.90 16.77
CA LEU A 51 -15.48 -13.48 16.22
C LEU A 51 -14.59 -14.06 17.33
N GLY A 52 -14.55 -13.44 18.51
CA GLY A 52 -13.84 -13.99 19.67
C GLY A 52 -14.35 -15.37 20.08
N ALA A 53 -15.69 -15.53 20.14
CA ALA A 53 -16.31 -16.83 20.40
C ALA A 53 -16.06 -17.85 19.28
N ARG A 54 -16.04 -17.40 18.00
CA ARG A 54 -15.70 -18.26 16.84
C ARG A 54 -14.26 -18.76 16.91
N LEU A 55 -13.33 -17.91 17.32
CA LEU A 55 -11.92 -18.28 17.53
C LEU A 55 -11.78 -19.31 18.65
N ALA A 56 -12.49 -19.12 19.77
CA ALA A 56 -12.50 -20.06 20.90
C ALA A 56 -13.10 -21.42 20.52
N GLU A 57 -14.21 -21.41 19.78
CA GLU A 57 -14.83 -22.64 19.22
C GLU A 57 -13.85 -23.40 18.32
N ALA A 58 -13.22 -22.69 17.38
CA ALA A 58 -12.25 -23.27 16.45
C ALA A 58 -11.05 -23.88 17.19
N GLY A 59 -10.53 -23.19 18.21
CA GLY A 59 -9.46 -23.71 19.07
C GLY A 59 -9.88 -24.97 19.83
N SER A 60 -11.07 -25.00 20.40
CA SER A 60 -11.60 -26.17 21.13
C SER A 60 -11.81 -27.40 20.24
N GLN A 61 -12.12 -27.17 18.96
CA GLN A 61 -12.34 -28.21 17.96
C GLN A 61 -11.05 -28.62 17.20
N GLY A 62 -9.93 -27.92 17.42
CA GLY A 62 -8.70 -28.13 16.65
C GLY A 62 -8.86 -27.79 15.16
N ARG A 63 -9.87 -27.00 14.79
CA ARG A 63 -10.19 -26.62 13.41
C ARG A 63 -9.67 -25.21 13.12
N PRO A 64 -8.70 -25.03 12.22
CA PRO A 64 -8.29 -23.68 11.82
C PRO A 64 -9.45 -22.96 11.12
N LEU A 65 -9.60 -21.65 11.39
CA LEU A 65 -10.51 -20.80 10.60
C LEU A 65 -9.90 -20.55 9.23
N ARG A 66 -10.77 -20.34 8.25
CA ARG A 66 -10.41 -20.00 6.87
C ARG A 66 -10.55 -18.49 6.67
N ILE A 67 -9.42 -17.80 6.50
CA ILE A 67 -9.35 -16.34 6.42
C ILE A 67 -9.15 -15.94 4.98
N LYS A 68 -10.19 -15.42 4.36
CA LYS A 68 -10.19 -15.02 2.95
C LYS A 68 -9.64 -13.60 2.79
N LEU A 69 -8.79 -13.43 1.79
CA LEU A 69 -8.42 -12.14 1.22
C LEU A 69 -8.38 -12.27 -0.30
N GLY A 70 -9.20 -11.49 -1.00
CA GLY A 70 -9.16 -11.38 -2.46
C GLY A 70 -8.27 -10.21 -2.90
N ILE A 71 -7.52 -10.41 -3.98
CA ILE A 71 -6.76 -9.36 -4.64
C ILE A 71 -6.85 -9.51 -6.15
N ASP A 72 -7.28 -8.45 -6.82
CA ASP A 72 -7.29 -8.37 -8.27
C ASP A 72 -5.92 -7.88 -8.79
N PRO A 73 -5.22 -8.65 -9.65
CA PRO A 73 -3.91 -8.27 -10.15
C PRO A 73 -4.00 -7.22 -11.27
N THR A 74 -4.46 -6.02 -10.91
CA THR A 74 -4.69 -4.91 -11.84
C THR A 74 -3.44 -4.09 -12.18
N GLY A 75 -2.27 -4.49 -11.73
CA GLY A 75 -0.98 -3.87 -12.01
C GLY A 75 0.16 -4.72 -11.45
N SER A 76 1.40 -4.48 -11.88
CA SER A 76 2.56 -5.33 -11.55
C SER A 76 3.06 -5.26 -10.10
N ASP A 77 2.74 -4.18 -9.35
CA ASP A 77 3.38 -3.95 -8.07
C ASP A 77 2.39 -3.76 -6.94
N ILE A 78 2.78 -4.23 -5.77
CA ILE A 78 2.09 -4.02 -4.50
C ILE A 78 2.75 -2.84 -3.78
N HIS A 79 1.97 -2.03 -3.06
CA HIS A 79 2.46 -0.91 -2.24
C HIS A 79 2.07 -1.10 -0.76
N LEU A 80 2.63 -0.27 0.13
CA LEU A 80 2.40 -0.37 1.58
C LEU A 80 0.92 -0.35 1.98
N GLY A 81 0.05 0.34 1.21
CA GLY A 81 -1.39 0.32 1.47
C GLY A 81 -2.01 -1.08 1.38
N HIS A 82 -1.53 -1.93 0.47
CA HIS A 82 -1.96 -3.32 0.39
C HIS A 82 -1.37 -4.18 1.51
N SER A 83 -0.13 -3.89 1.94
CA SER A 83 0.57 -4.71 2.93
C SER A 83 -0.14 -4.78 4.30
N ILE A 84 -0.98 -3.80 4.61
CA ILE A 84 -1.80 -3.79 5.83
C ILE A 84 -2.67 -5.05 5.92
N LEU A 85 -3.35 -5.38 4.83
CA LEU A 85 -4.22 -6.57 4.76
C LEU A 85 -3.40 -7.86 4.85
N PHE A 86 -2.24 -7.91 4.17
CA PHE A 86 -1.36 -9.08 4.22
C PHE A 86 -0.73 -9.28 5.59
N ARG A 87 -0.34 -8.20 6.30
CA ARG A 87 0.12 -8.28 7.69
C ARG A 87 -0.97 -8.86 8.61
N LYS A 88 -2.23 -8.45 8.44
CA LYS A 88 -3.34 -9.00 9.20
C LYS A 88 -3.60 -10.46 8.86
N LEU A 89 -3.51 -10.83 7.58
CA LEU A 89 -3.63 -12.21 7.12
C LEU A 89 -2.51 -13.09 7.70
N ARG A 90 -1.27 -12.57 7.73
CA ARG A 90 -0.12 -13.22 8.36
C ARG A 90 -0.34 -13.44 9.86
N ALA A 91 -0.87 -12.48 10.59
CA ALA A 91 -1.17 -12.64 12.01
C ALA A 91 -2.15 -13.80 12.27
N PHE A 92 -3.10 -14.04 11.38
CA PHE A 92 -3.95 -15.22 11.46
C PHE A 92 -3.18 -16.53 11.18
N GLN A 93 -2.24 -16.54 10.22
CA GLN A 93 -1.38 -17.70 9.97
C GLN A 93 -0.54 -18.03 11.21
N ASP A 94 0.08 -17.01 11.82
CA ASP A 94 0.90 -17.16 13.02
C ASP A 94 0.06 -17.65 14.23
N ALA A 95 -1.22 -17.27 14.29
CA ALA A 95 -2.17 -17.75 15.28
C ALA A 95 -2.73 -19.17 14.99
N GLY A 96 -2.31 -19.81 13.91
CA GLY A 96 -2.69 -21.20 13.64
C GLY A 96 -3.82 -21.37 12.64
N HIS A 97 -4.29 -20.33 12.00
CA HIS A 97 -5.38 -20.36 11.02
C HIS A 97 -4.88 -20.49 9.58
N THR A 98 -5.78 -20.77 8.65
CA THR A 98 -5.49 -20.92 7.22
C THR A 98 -5.83 -19.64 6.48
N ALA A 99 -4.82 -18.96 5.95
CA ALA A 99 -5.00 -17.89 4.99
C ALA A 99 -5.47 -18.45 3.66
N VAL A 100 -6.53 -17.89 3.08
CA VAL A 100 -7.03 -18.22 1.74
C VAL A 100 -6.88 -16.97 0.88
N LEU A 101 -5.76 -16.90 0.15
CA LEU A 101 -5.48 -15.81 -0.78
C LEU A 101 -6.14 -16.12 -2.12
N ILE A 102 -7.11 -15.31 -2.52
CA ILE A 102 -7.77 -15.43 -3.82
C ILE A 102 -7.14 -14.43 -4.80
N ILE A 103 -6.54 -14.95 -5.83
CA ILE A 103 -6.15 -14.16 -7.00
C ILE A 103 -7.38 -13.99 -7.88
N GLY A 104 -7.88 -12.77 -7.97
CA GLY A 104 -9.06 -12.43 -8.77
C GLY A 104 -8.74 -12.33 -10.26
N ASP A 105 -8.30 -13.43 -10.86
CA ASP A 105 -7.94 -13.47 -12.29
C ASP A 105 -9.16 -13.39 -13.21
N PHE A 106 -10.32 -13.80 -12.74
CA PHE A 106 -11.59 -13.58 -13.45
C PHE A 106 -12.14 -12.18 -13.16
N THR A 107 -12.21 -11.79 -11.88
CA THR A 107 -12.81 -10.51 -11.46
C THR A 107 -12.00 -9.30 -11.90
N ALA A 108 -10.67 -9.39 -12.01
CA ALA A 108 -9.82 -8.33 -12.55
C ALA A 108 -10.22 -7.89 -13.98
N ARG A 109 -10.82 -8.78 -14.75
CA ARG A 109 -11.32 -8.50 -16.11
C ARG A 109 -12.63 -7.70 -16.11
N ILE A 110 -13.39 -7.77 -15.02
CA ILE A 110 -14.58 -6.94 -14.79
C ILE A 110 -14.13 -5.61 -14.17
N GLY A 111 -13.29 -5.68 -13.15
CA GLY A 111 -12.77 -4.57 -12.35
C GLY A 111 -13.70 -4.15 -11.22
N ASP A 112 -13.12 -4.02 -10.02
CA ASP A 112 -13.84 -3.53 -8.84
C ASP A 112 -14.35 -2.10 -9.09
N PRO A 113 -15.68 -1.85 -8.99
CA PRO A 113 -16.26 -0.51 -9.11
C PRO A 113 -15.91 0.40 -7.93
N THR A 114 -15.41 -0.13 -6.82
CA THR A 114 -15.14 0.61 -5.58
C THR A 114 -14.15 1.76 -5.79
N GLY A 115 -14.56 2.97 -5.38
CA GLY A 115 -13.75 4.19 -5.47
C GLY A 115 -13.50 4.66 -6.91
N LYS A 116 -14.38 4.33 -7.87
CA LYS A 116 -14.23 4.71 -9.27
C LYS A 116 -15.37 5.57 -9.76
N SER A 117 -15.03 6.58 -10.53
CA SER A 117 -15.97 7.50 -11.18
C SER A 117 -16.38 7.04 -12.59
N ALA A 118 -15.73 6.00 -13.13
CA ALA A 118 -16.00 5.49 -14.48
C ALA A 118 -15.65 3.99 -14.58
N THR A 119 -16.22 3.31 -15.58
CA THR A 119 -15.91 1.91 -15.90
C THR A 119 -14.43 1.73 -16.25
N ARG A 120 -13.80 0.69 -15.72
CA ARG A 120 -12.39 0.36 -15.98
C ARG A 120 -12.17 -0.19 -17.39
N VAL A 121 -10.98 0.07 -17.92
CA VAL A 121 -10.48 -0.65 -19.10
C VAL A 121 -10.20 -2.10 -18.67
N GLN A 122 -10.71 -3.05 -19.44
CA GLN A 122 -10.52 -4.47 -19.17
C GLN A 122 -9.09 -4.90 -19.51
N LEU A 123 -8.47 -5.66 -18.60
CA LEU A 123 -7.18 -6.29 -18.83
C LEU A 123 -7.34 -7.60 -19.61
N SER A 124 -6.34 -7.95 -20.40
CA SER A 124 -6.25 -9.28 -21.01
C SER A 124 -5.91 -10.35 -19.97
N ALA A 125 -6.23 -11.60 -20.24
CA ALA A 125 -5.89 -12.72 -19.36
C ALA A 125 -4.37 -12.85 -19.17
N ALA A 126 -3.56 -12.57 -20.20
CA ALA A 126 -2.10 -12.62 -20.13
C ALA A 126 -1.51 -11.54 -19.22
N GLU A 127 -2.05 -10.31 -19.25
CA GLU A 127 -1.64 -9.23 -18.35
C GLU A 127 -1.99 -9.54 -16.90
N VAL A 128 -3.18 -10.09 -16.67
CA VAL A 128 -3.63 -10.51 -15.34
C VAL A 128 -2.72 -11.61 -14.77
N GLU A 129 -2.36 -12.62 -15.60
CA GLU A 129 -1.45 -13.69 -15.19
C GLU A 129 -0.06 -13.17 -14.83
N ALA A 130 0.54 -12.37 -15.70
CA ALA A 130 1.85 -11.79 -15.47
C ALA A 130 1.88 -10.93 -14.18
N ASN A 131 0.82 -10.18 -13.91
CA ASN A 131 0.70 -9.40 -12.68
C ASN A 131 0.56 -10.31 -11.45
N ALA A 132 -0.23 -11.39 -11.54
CA ALA A 132 -0.46 -12.33 -10.44
C ALA A 132 0.84 -13.00 -9.98
N GLU A 133 1.67 -13.45 -10.92
CA GLU A 133 2.99 -14.02 -10.61
C GLU A 133 3.87 -13.04 -9.85
N THR A 134 3.89 -11.76 -10.26
CA THR A 134 4.68 -10.74 -9.55
C THR A 134 4.16 -10.52 -8.14
N TYR A 135 2.86 -10.64 -7.88
CA TYR A 135 2.27 -10.48 -6.56
C TYR A 135 2.75 -11.55 -5.59
N LEU A 136 2.71 -12.82 -5.98
CA LEU A 136 3.15 -13.92 -5.11
C LEU A 136 4.60 -13.75 -4.68
N VAL A 137 5.48 -13.35 -5.61
CA VAL A 137 6.89 -13.05 -5.28
C VAL A 137 7.01 -11.88 -4.30
N GLN A 138 6.22 -10.82 -4.47
CA GLN A 138 6.23 -9.66 -3.56
C GLN A 138 5.67 -9.99 -2.17
N LEU A 139 4.79 -10.99 -2.09
CA LEU A 139 4.24 -11.49 -0.82
C LEU A 139 5.17 -12.44 -0.08
N GLY A 140 6.25 -12.89 -0.73
CA GLY A 140 7.28 -13.69 -0.09
C GLY A 140 7.49 -15.08 -0.67
N LEU A 141 6.84 -15.44 -1.77
CA LEU A 141 7.08 -16.73 -2.43
C LEU A 141 8.56 -16.85 -2.83
N GLY A 142 9.24 -17.87 -2.31
CA GLY A 142 10.67 -18.11 -2.57
C GLY A 142 11.62 -17.19 -1.79
N GLN A 143 11.13 -16.42 -0.83
CA GLN A 143 11.93 -15.57 0.05
C GLN A 143 12.12 -16.20 1.43
N ASP A 144 12.98 -15.57 2.24
CA ASP A 144 13.14 -15.91 3.65
C ASP A 144 11.79 -15.79 4.39
N PRO A 145 11.31 -16.85 5.06
CA PRO A 145 10.04 -16.86 5.78
C PRO A 145 9.89 -15.75 6.83
N GLU A 146 11.00 -15.30 7.44
CA GLU A 146 10.99 -14.22 8.43
C GLU A 146 10.70 -12.84 7.80
N ARG A 147 10.94 -12.69 6.49
CA ARG A 147 10.72 -11.44 5.73
C ARG A 147 9.48 -11.50 4.85
N ALA A 148 8.97 -12.70 4.61
CA ALA A 148 7.79 -12.89 3.81
C ALA A 148 6.57 -12.25 4.47
N LEU A 149 5.75 -11.54 3.70
CA LEU A 149 4.48 -11.02 4.18
C LEU A 149 3.48 -12.12 4.52
N LEU A 150 3.58 -13.27 3.85
CA LEU A 150 2.78 -14.46 4.12
C LEU A 150 3.69 -15.66 4.34
N ASP A 151 3.24 -16.60 5.15
CA ASP A 151 3.91 -17.89 5.33
C ASP A 151 3.53 -18.84 4.20
N PHE A 152 4.47 -19.05 3.28
CA PHE A 152 4.36 -20.01 2.16
C PHE A 152 4.90 -21.41 2.51
N THR A 153 5.49 -21.58 3.68
CA THR A 153 6.32 -22.76 4.01
C THR A 153 5.61 -23.73 4.94
N THR A 154 4.80 -23.24 5.88
CA THR A 154 4.13 -24.10 6.86
C THR A 154 2.90 -24.75 6.25
N PRO A 155 2.83 -26.09 6.19
CA PRO A 155 1.68 -26.80 5.59
C PRO A 155 0.37 -26.42 6.27
N GLY A 156 -0.67 -26.17 5.46
CA GLY A 156 -2.01 -25.84 5.92
C GLY A 156 -2.20 -24.38 6.38
N ARG A 157 -1.16 -23.53 6.31
CA ARG A 157 -1.25 -22.11 6.67
C ARG A 157 -1.64 -21.19 5.53
N LEU A 158 -1.44 -21.62 4.28
CA LEU A 158 -1.78 -20.82 3.09
C LEU A 158 -2.39 -21.69 2.01
N GLU A 159 -3.51 -21.23 1.48
CA GLU A 159 -4.07 -21.67 0.21
C GLU A 159 -4.08 -20.51 -0.76
N VAL A 160 -3.44 -20.65 -1.91
CA VAL A 160 -3.53 -19.68 -3.01
C VAL A 160 -4.51 -20.25 -4.02
N ARG A 161 -5.61 -19.54 -4.27
CA ARG A 161 -6.67 -19.96 -5.17
C ARG A 161 -6.89 -18.92 -6.26
N ARG A 162 -7.38 -19.34 -7.38
CA ARG A 162 -7.79 -18.44 -8.47
C ARG A 162 -9.30 -18.48 -8.59
N ASN A 163 -9.96 -17.34 -8.66
CA ASN A 163 -11.41 -17.37 -8.76
C ASN A 163 -11.94 -17.82 -10.13
N SER A 164 -11.09 -17.87 -11.15
CA SER A 164 -11.41 -18.57 -12.41
C SER A 164 -11.68 -20.05 -12.23
N GLU A 165 -11.17 -20.70 -11.15
CA GLU A 165 -11.40 -22.12 -10.85
C GLU A 165 -12.92 -22.47 -10.75
N TRP A 166 -13.72 -21.54 -10.27
CA TRP A 166 -15.17 -21.71 -10.12
C TRP A 166 -16.00 -20.76 -10.95
N LEU A 167 -15.53 -19.51 -11.19
CA LEU A 167 -16.32 -18.53 -11.92
C LEU A 167 -16.41 -18.84 -13.42
N THR A 168 -15.38 -19.47 -13.98
CA THR A 168 -15.39 -19.88 -15.41
C THR A 168 -16.42 -20.96 -15.71
N SER A 169 -16.74 -21.79 -14.73
CA SER A 169 -17.70 -22.92 -14.89
C SER A 169 -19.16 -22.55 -14.61
N LEU A 170 -19.43 -21.31 -14.15
CA LEU A 170 -20.81 -20.86 -13.93
C LEU A 170 -21.59 -20.85 -15.23
N ASP A 171 -22.67 -21.62 -15.28
CA ASP A 171 -23.61 -21.56 -16.36
C ASP A 171 -24.66 -20.45 -16.20
N LEU A 172 -25.43 -20.18 -17.23
CA LEU A 172 -26.41 -19.10 -17.20
C LEU A 172 -27.48 -19.28 -16.10
N PRO A 173 -28.03 -20.47 -15.82
CA PRO A 173 -28.88 -20.69 -14.65
C PRO A 173 -28.26 -20.27 -13.32
N GLN A 174 -27.02 -20.65 -13.08
CA GLN A 174 -26.26 -20.25 -11.86
C GLN A 174 -26.00 -18.74 -11.76
N VAL A 175 -25.70 -18.10 -12.89
CA VAL A 175 -25.58 -16.65 -12.94
C VAL A 175 -26.92 -15.96 -12.62
N ILE A 176 -28.04 -16.49 -13.15
CA ILE A 176 -29.39 -16.00 -12.85
C ILE A 176 -29.70 -16.19 -11.36
N GLU A 177 -29.34 -17.35 -10.78
CA GLU A 177 -29.50 -17.60 -9.34
C GLU A 177 -28.75 -16.55 -8.51
N LEU A 178 -27.46 -16.29 -8.82
CA LEU A 178 -26.67 -15.26 -8.15
C LEU A 178 -27.31 -13.87 -8.27
N LEU A 179 -27.76 -13.49 -9.46
CA LEU A 179 -28.43 -12.20 -9.68
C LEU A 179 -29.75 -12.12 -8.89
N GLY A 180 -30.44 -13.24 -8.73
CA GLY A 180 -31.70 -13.32 -7.97
C GLY A 180 -31.53 -13.15 -6.46
N THR A 181 -30.31 -13.22 -5.94
CA THR A 181 -30.03 -13.01 -4.49
C THR A 181 -30.04 -11.54 -4.07
N SER A 182 -30.03 -10.61 -5.02
CA SER A 182 -29.96 -9.18 -4.75
C SER A 182 -30.90 -8.39 -5.66
N THR A 183 -31.36 -7.26 -5.15
CA THR A 183 -32.18 -6.32 -5.93
C THR A 183 -31.33 -5.14 -6.43
N VAL A 184 -31.80 -4.47 -7.48
CA VAL A 184 -31.19 -3.22 -7.97
C VAL A 184 -31.10 -2.17 -6.86
N GLY A 185 -32.13 -2.07 -6.00
CA GLY A 185 -32.12 -1.14 -4.86
C GLY A 185 -30.99 -1.45 -3.86
N GLN A 186 -30.74 -2.74 -3.58
CA GLN A 186 -29.61 -3.14 -2.74
C GLN A 186 -28.26 -2.83 -3.38
N MET A 187 -28.08 -3.07 -4.69
CA MET A 187 -26.87 -2.68 -5.41
C MET A 187 -26.63 -1.17 -5.39
N LEU A 188 -27.69 -0.37 -5.57
CA LEU A 188 -27.62 1.09 -5.50
C LEU A 188 -27.41 1.62 -4.07
N ALA A 189 -27.48 0.79 -3.02
CA ALA A 189 -27.07 1.18 -1.67
C ALA A 189 -25.53 1.24 -1.50
N LYS A 190 -24.76 0.66 -2.44
CA LYS A 190 -23.30 0.87 -2.50
C LYS A 190 -23.00 2.32 -2.90
N GLU A 191 -22.22 3.03 -2.09
CA GLU A 191 -21.98 4.47 -2.24
C GLU A 191 -21.52 4.87 -3.65
N ASP A 192 -20.60 4.12 -4.24
CA ASP A 192 -20.08 4.41 -5.59
C ASP A 192 -21.18 4.30 -6.66
N PHE A 193 -22.04 3.29 -6.56
CA PHE A 193 -23.18 3.15 -7.46
C PHE A 193 -24.23 4.23 -7.22
N ALA A 194 -24.53 4.55 -5.96
CA ALA A 194 -25.45 5.63 -5.61
C ALA A 194 -25.00 6.98 -6.19
N ASN A 195 -23.72 7.31 -6.00
CA ASN A 195 -23.14 8.57 -6.49
C ASN A 195 -23.15 8.66 -8.03
N ARG A 196 -22.78 7.57 -8.71
CA ARG A 196 -22.81 7.52 -10.19
C ARG A 196 -24.22 7.58 -10.72
N TYR A 197 -25.17 6.85 -10.12
CA TYR A 197 -26.57 6.89 -10.51
C TYR A 197 -27.17 8.29 -10.29
N GLY A 198 -26.93 8.91 -9.14
CA GLY A 198 -27.40 10.25 -8.81
C GLY A 198 -26.82 11.35 -9.69
N SER A 199 -25.59 11.19 -10.17
CA SER A 199 -24.93 12.14 -11.09
C SER A 199 -25.24 11.86 -12.58
N GLY A 200 -26.00 10.83 -12.91
CA GLY A 200 -26.26 10.42 -14.29
C GLY A 200 -25.06 9.76 -14.99
N THR A 201 -24.03 9.40 -14.24
CA THR A 201 -22.85 8.68 -14.79
C THR A 201 -23.24 7.22 -15.07
N ALA A 202 -22.94 6.75 -16.27
CA ALA A 202 -23.31 5.41 -16.70
C ALA A 202 -22.73 4.31 -15.80
N ILE A 203 -23.56 3.31 -15.47
CA ILE A 203 -23.19 2.08 -14.79
C ILE A 203 -23.51 0.91 -15.74
N ALA A 204 -22.50 0.16 -16.12
CA ALA A 204 -22.70 -1.01 -16.96
C ALA A 204 -23.23 -2.20 -16.12
N LEU A 205 -24.16 -2.99 -16.67
CA LEU A 205 -24.81 -4.09 -15.94
C LEU A 205 -23.82 -5.11 -15.38
N HIS A 206 -22.70 -5.36 -16.06
CA HIS A 206 -21.69 -6.31 -15.58
C HIS A 206 -20.98 -5.81 -14.29
N GLU A 207 -20.98 -4.51 -14.00
CA GLU A 207 -20.42 -3.97 -12.77
C GLU A 207 -21.20 -4.42 -11.52
N PHE A 208 -22.51 -4.67 -11.65
CA PHE A 208 -23.31 -5.22 -10.57
C PHE A 208 -22.99 -6.70 -10.26
N LEU A 209 -22.37 -7.42 -11.21
CA LEU A 209 -21.90 -8.77 -10.95
C LEU A 209 -20.69 -8.80 -10.02
N TYR A 210 -19.85 -7.78 -10.01
CA TYR A 210 -18.60 -7.81 -9.24
C TYR A 210 -18.81 -8.12 -7.74
N PRO A 211 -19.68 -7.42 -6.99
CA PRO A 211 -19.96 -7.75 -5.59
C PRO A 211 -20.49 -9.18 -5.39
N LEU A 212 -21.30 -9.67 -6.31
CA LEU A 212 -21.85 -11.03 -6.26
C LEU A 212 -20.76 -12.08 -6.48
N LEU A 213 -19.87 -11.87 -7.44
CA LEU A 213 -18.77 -12.78 -7.72
C LEU A 213 -17.75 -12.81 -6.58
N GLN A 214 -17.39 -11.65 -6.00
CA GLN A 214 -16.57 -11.60 -4.80
C GLN A 214 -17.25 -12.29 -3.62
N GLY A 215 -18.56 -12.12 -3.47
CA GLY A 215 -19.34 -12.82 -2.46
C GLY A 215 -19.39 -14.33 -2.68
N TYR A 216 -19.49 -14.77 -3.94
CA TYR A 216 -19.48 -16.18 -4.30
C TYR A 216 -18.12 -16.84 -4.05
N ASP A 217 -17.00 -16.09 -4.16
CA ASP A 217 -15.69 -16.56 -3.74
C ASP A 217 -15.73 -17.02 -2.26
N SER A 218 -16.44 -16.30 -1.38
CA SER A 218 -16.59 -16.69 0.03
C SER A 218 -17.35 -17.99 0.21
N VAL A 219 -18.34 -18.24 -0.63
CA VAL A 219 -19.09 -19.52 -0.66
C VAL A 219 -18.17 -20.67 -1.08
N GLN A 220 -17.41 -20.48 -2.16
CA GLN A 220 -16.52 -21.50 -2.71
C GLN A 220 -15.39 -21.91 -1.78
N VAL A 221 -14.81 -20.94 -1.09
CA VAL A 221 -13.72 -21.21 -0.13
C VAL A 221 -14.22 -21.44 1.29
N GLN A 222 -15.53 -21.39 1.54
CA GLN A 222 -16.14 -21.55 2.88
C GLN A 222 -15.46 -20.65 3.92
N ALA A 223 -15.36 -19.36 3.62
CA ALA A 223 -14.65 -18.42 4.45
C ALA A 223 -15.31 -18.26 5.83
N ASP A 224 -14.52 -18.27 6.90
CA ASP A 224 -14.96 -17.93 8.26
C ASP A 224 -14.80 -16.42 8.53
N VAL A 225 -13.79 -15.78 7.92
CA VAL A 225 -13.49 -14.34 8.00
C VAL A 225 -13.07 -13.86 6.63
N GLU A 226 -13.54 -12.70 6.21
CA GLU A 226 -13.03 -11.98 5.06
C GLU A 226 -12.38 -10.67 5.47
N LEU A 227 -11.15 -10.45 5.03
CA LEU A 227 -10.41 -9.21 5.24
C LEU A 227 -10.65 -8.24 4.09
N GLY A 228 -10.76 -6.95 4.41
CA GLY A 228 -10.89 -5.90 3.41
C GLY A 228 -10.52 -4.53 3.94
N GLY A 229 -10.39 -3.54 3.06
CA GLY A 229 -10.43 -2.15 3.45
C GLY A 229 -11.84 -1.71 3.85
N THR A 230 -11.97 -0.59 4.55
CA THR A 230 -13.29 -0.04 4.91
C THR A 230 -14.18 0.22 3.70
N ASP A 231 -13.60 0.46 2.53
CA ASP A 231 -14.30 0.62 1.25
C ASP A 231 -14.89 -0.70 0.71
N GLN A 232 -14.49 -1.87 1.26
CA GLN A 232 -14.98 -3.19 0.84
C GLN A 232 -16.18 -3.69 1.66
N LYS A 233 -16.68 -2.89 2.63
CA LYS A 233 -17.76 -3.33 3.54
C LYS A 233 -18.96 -3.93 2.81
N PHE A 234 -19.41 -3.28 1.73
CA PHE A 234 -20.55 -3.76 0.94
C PHE A 234 -20.28 -5.13 0.31
N ASN A 235 -19.11 -5.27 -0.33
CA ASN A 235 -18.75 -6.52 -1.03
C ASN A 235 -18.59 -7.69 -0.03
N VAL A 236 -17.96 -7.43 1.13
CA VAL A 236 -17.80 -8.43 2.20
C VAL A 236 -19.15 -8.82 2.81
N ALA A 237 -20.08 -7.85 2.97
CA ALA A 237 -21.45 -8.16 3.42
C ALA A 237 -22.20 -9.04 2.42
N MET A 238 -22.02 -8.83 1.11
CA MET A 238 -22.59 -9.68 0.06
C MET A 238 -22.14 -11.13 0.22
N GLY A 239 -20.87 -11.37 0.59
CA GLY A 239 -20.36 -12.74 0.86
C GLY A 239 -21.14 -13.44 1.98
N ARG A 240 -21.48 -12.70 3.04
CA ARG A 240 -22.31 -13.23 4.15
C ARG A 240 -23.70 -13.62 3.69
N ASP A 241 -24.33 -12.79 2.85
CA ASP A 241 -25.69 -13.02 2.37
C ASP A 241 -25.73 -14.22 1.41
N LEU A 242 -24.73 -14.35 0.54
CA LEU A 242 -24.59 -15.51 -0.34
C LEU A 242 -24.30 -16.79 0.45
N GLN A 243 -23.45 -16.77 1.46
CA GLN A 243 -23.23 -17.93 2.31
C GLN A 243 -24.52 -18.40 3.00
N ARG A 244 -25.37 -17.48 3.49
CA ARG A 244 -26.70 -17.82 4.02
C ARG A 244 -27.59 -18.45 2.95
N HIS A 245 -27.63 -17.87 1.75
CA HIS A 245 -28.40 -18.39 0.62
C HIS A 245 -28.01 -19.83 0.28
N PHE A 246 -26.71 -20.12 0.27
CA PHE A 246 -26.17 -21.47 0.01
C PHE A 246 -26.10 -22.36 1.26
N GLY A 247 -26.79 -22.02 2.35
CA GLY A 247 -26.88 -22.82 3.57
C GLY A 247 -25.58 -22.96 4.37
N GLN A 248 -24.64 -22.05 4.17
CA GLN A 248 -23.38 -22.02 4.89
C GLN A 248 -23.44 -21.07 6.11
N ARG A 249 -22.55 -21.29 7.07
CA ARG A 249 -22.36 -20.40 8.19
C ARG A 249 -21.70 -19.10 7.71
N PRO A 250 -22.33 -17.93 7.92
CA PRO A 250 -21.80 -16.66 7.41
C PRO A 250 -20.46 -16.27 8.02
N GLN A 251 -19.57 -15.74 7.20
CA GLN A 251 -18.27 -15.20 7.60
C GLN A 251 -18.38 -13.93 8.43
N PHE A 252 -17.32 -13.58 9.14
CA PHE A 252 -17.12 -12.24 9.68
C PHE A 252 -16.43 -11.36 8.65
N GLY A 253 -16.82 -10.08 8.57
CA GLY A 253 -16.06 -9.05 7.89
C GLY A 253 -15.15 -8.34 8.87
N LEU A 254 -13.84 -8.34 8.64
CA LEU A 254 -12.86 -7.59 9.43
C LEU A 254 -12.19 -6.57 8.53
N LEU A 255 -12.48 -5.30 8.78
CA LEU A 255 -12.07 -4.20 7.91
C LEU A 255 -10.96 -3.38 8.53
N LEU A 256 -9.97 -3.06 7.71
CA LEU A 256 -8.85 -2.19 8.07
C LEU A 256 -9.03 -0.81 7.41
N PRO A 257 -8.51 0.26 8.02
CA PRO A 257 -8.61 1.58 7.43
C PRO A 257 -7.78 1.65 6.14
N ILE A 258 -8.17 2.56 5.27
CA ILE A 258 -7.41 2.85 4.06
C ILE A 258 -6.19 3.68 4.44
N LEU A 259 -4.99 3.21 4.10
CA LEU A 259 -3.75 3.96 4.36
C LEU A 259 -3.69 5.20 3.45
N PRO A 260 -3.56 6.40 4.02
CA PRO A 260 -3.28 7.59 3.22
C PRO A 260 -1.94 7.45 2.48
N GLY A 261 -1.84 8.03 1.31
CA GLY A 261 -0.59 8.10 0.56
C GLY A 261 0.40 9.10 1.15
N LEU A 262 1.50 9.35 0.43
CA LEU A 262 2.56 10.27 0.85
C LEU A 262 2.08 11.72 1.02
N ASP A 263 0.93 12.08 0.43
CA ASP A 263 0.26 13.38 0.61
C ASP A 263 -0.48 13.50 1.96
N GLY A 264 -0.69 12.38 2.66
CA GLY A 264 -1.38 12.31 3.95
C GLY A 264 -2.89 12.53 3.89
N VAL A 265 -3.50 12.58 2.71
CA VAL A 265 -4.93 12.88 2.51
C VAL A 265 -5.61 11.83 1.65
N GLN A 266 -5.11 11.63 0.43
CA GLN A 266 -5.72 10.70 -0.51
C GLN A 266 -5.23 9.28 -0.25
N LYS A 267 -6.06 8.29 -0.58
CA LYS A 267 -5.63 6.88 -0.48
C LYS A 267 -4.36 6.65 -1.30
N MET A 268 -3.49 5.79 -0.77
CA MET A 268 -2.29 5.39 -1.49
C MET A 268 -2.66 4.74 -2.82
N SER A 269 -2.23 5.32 -3.94
CA SER A 269 -2.56 4.83 -5.28
C SER A 269 -1.47 5.20 -6.29
N LYS A 270 -1.14 4.25 -7.19
CA LYS A 270 -0.17 4.48 -8.27
C LYS A 270 -0.58 5.61 -9.21
N SER A 271 -1.86 5.71 -9.53
CA SER A 271 -2.38 6.76 -10.41
C SER A 271 -2.23 8.17 -9.83
N LEU A 272 -2.09 8.28 -8.51
CA LEU A 272 -1.86 9.54 -7.80
C LEU A 272 -0.37 9.82 -7.56
N GLY A 273 0.52 8.88 -7.83
CA GLY A 273 1.96 9.04 -7.61
C GLY A 273 2.35 9.18 -6.13
N ASN A 274 1.47 8.83 -5.19
CA ASN A 274 1.63 8.98 -3.74
C ASN A 274 1.95 7.66 -3.03
N THR A 275 2.54 6.69 -3.75
CA THR A 275 2.80 5.33 -3.26
C THR A 275 4.23 5.12 -2.78
N VAL A 276 4.37 4.12 -1.88
CA VAL A 276 5.63 3.46 -1.56
C VAL A 276 5.47 1.98 -1.94
N GLY A 277 6.23 1.53 -2.94
CA GLY A 277 6.18 0.15 -3.43
C GLY A 277 6.94 -0.81 -2.51
N LEU A 278 6.52 -2.07 -2.45
CA LEU A 278 7.20 -3.07 -1.59
C LEU A 278 8.60 -3.45 -2.08
N LYS A 279 8.89 -3.24 -3.36
CA LYS A 279 10.21 -3.52 -3.98
C LYS A 279 11.13 -2.31 -4.05
N GLU A 280 10.72 -1.16 -3.53
CA GLU A 280 11.57 0.02 -3.57
C GLU A 280 12.87 -0.21 -2.80
N ALA A 281 13.97 0.35 -3.30
CA ALA A 281 15.25 0.28 -2.60
C ALA A 281 15.16 0.92 -1.19
N PRO A 282 15.94 0.44 -0.20
CA PRO A 282 15.83 0.91 1.19
C PRO A 282 15.93 2.43 1.33
N LEU A 283 16.84 3.06 0.61
CA LEU A 283 17.02 4.52 0.64
C LEU A 283 15.83 5.29 0.06
N ASP A 284 15.24 4.80 -1.02
CA ASP A 284 14.07 5.44 -1.64
C ASP A 284 12.85 5.30 -0.74
N MET A 285 12.62 4.10 -0.20
CA MET A 285 11.53 3.80 0.73
C MET A 285 11.66 4.70 1.98
N TYR A 286 12.80 4.70 2.65
CA TYR A 286 13.06 5.53 3.83
C TYR A 286 12.87 7.02 3.52
N SER A 287 13.46 7.51 2.41
CA SER A 287 13.40 8.92 2.02
C SER A 287 12.00 9.41 1.68
N LYS A 288 11.11 8.54 1.20
CA LYS A 288 9.70 8.85 1.01
C LYS A 288 8.96 8.90 2.36
N LEU A 289 9.16 7.88 3.19
CA LEU A 289 8.48 7.75 4.47
C LEU A 289 8.84 8.87 5.45
N GLU A 290 10.10 9.31 5.50
CA GLU A 290 10.49 10.42 6.39
C GLU A 290 9.90 11.78 6.01
N LYS A 291 9.10 11.85 4.93
CA LYS A 291 8.46 13.08 4.42
C LYS A 291 6.94 13.07 4.54
N VAL A 292 6.34 11.97 4.99
CA VAL A 292 4.89 11.93 5.20
C VAL A 292 4.47 12.97 6.24
N PRO A 293 3.30 13.59 6.12
CA PRO A 293 2.79 14.55 7.09
C PRO A 293 2.69 13.95 8.50
N ASP A 294 2.97 14.75 9.53
CA ASP A 294 2.91 14.30 10.93
C ASP A 294 1.56 13.73 11.33
N THR A 295 0.47 14.20 10.69
CA THR A 295 -0.90 13.78 10.94
C THR A 295 -1.14 12.29 10.68
N VAL A 296 -0.39 11.66 9.77
CA VAL A 296 -0.56 10.25 9.39
C VAL A 296 0.54 9.32 9.95
N VAL A 297 1.52 9.86 10.66
CA VAL A 297 2.64 9.06 11.20
C VAL A 297 2.14 7.96 12.14
N ASN A 298 1.15 8.24 12.98
CA ASN A 298 0.58 7.25 13.90
C ASN A 298 -0.20 6.17 13.17
N ASP A 299 -0.86 6.49 12.06
CA ASP A 299 -1.56 5.49 11.24
C ASP A 299 -0.56 4.54 10.61
N TYR A 300 0.54 5.06 10.05
CA TYR A 300 1.62 4.24 9.49
C TYR A 300 2.25 3.33 10.56
N LEU A 301 2.52 3.86 11.75
CA LEU A 301 3.07 3.08 12.87
C LEU A 301 2.08 1.98 13.32
N THR A 302 0.80 2.31 13.44
CA THR A 302 -0.23 1.36 13.89
C THR A 302 -0.44 0.24 12.90
N LEU A 303 -0.48 0.56 11.60
CA LEU A 303 -0.90 -0.36 10.55
C LEU A 303 0.27 -1.15 9.94
N LEU A 304 1.47 -0.57 9.95
CA LEU A 304 2.63 -1.16 9.26
C LEU A 304 3.70 -1.70 10.21
N THR A 305 3.60 -1.44 11.53
CA THR A 305 4.58 -1.89 12.53
C THR A 305 3.88 -2.46 13.76
N ASP A 306 4.67 -3.13 14.62
CA ASP A 306 4.19 -3.65 15.90
C ASP A 306 4.73 -2.81 17.09
N LEU A 307 5.28 -1.62 16.82
CA LEU A 307 5.82 -0.73 17.85
C LEU A 307 4.71 -0.23 18.78
N ASP A 308 5.04 -0.14 20.07
CA ASP A 308 4.16 0.50 21.06
C ASP A 308 4.21 2.03 20.89
N LEU A 309 3.08 2.61 20.53
CA LEU A 309 2.97 4.05 20.31
C LEU A 309 3.27 4.89 21.56
N ALA A 310 3.07 4.34 22.75
CA ALA A 310 3.32 5.03 24.00
C ALA A 310 4.82 5.14 24.33
N ALA A 311 5.62 4.23 23.77
CA ALA A 311 7.08 4.21 23.97
C ALA A 311 7.86 5.10 22.97
N LEU A 312 7.15 5.74 22.02
CA LEU A 312 7.78 6.51 20.94
C LEU A 312 8.06 7.96 21.34
N PRO A 313 9.04 8.60 20.70
CA PRO A 313 9.36 10.01 20.95
C PRO A 313 8.14 10.92 20.80
N GLU A 314 8.00 11.92 21.69
CA GLU A 314 6.96 12.95 21.57
C GLU A 314 7.27 13.95 20.45
N ASN A 315 8.56 14.17 20.15
CA ASN A 315 8.98 15.07 19.07
C ASN A 315 8.50 14.52 17.72
N PRO A 316 7.68 15.27 16.95
CA PRO A 316 7.10 14.78 15.71
C PRO A 316 8.15 14.34 14.68
N ARG A 317 9.23 15.09 14.55
CA ARG A 317 10.30 14.76 13.59
C ARG A 317 11.07 13.49 13.96
N GLU A 318 11.32 13.27 15.24
CA GLU A 318 11.96 12.03 15.71
C GLU A 318 11.02 10.84 15.53
N ARG A 319 9.75 11.01 15.88
CA ARG A 319 8.71 9.99 15.69
C ARG A 319 8.57 9.61 14.22
N GLN A 320 8.62 10.58 13.30
CA GLN A 320 8.60 10.36 11.85
C GLN A 320 9.81 9.55 11.38
N LYS A 321 11.02 9.84 11.90
CA LYS A 321 12.23 9.06 11.59
C LYS A 321 12.15 7.63 12.11
N VAL A 322 11.62 7.44 13.33
CA VAL A 322 11.39 6.11 13.90
C VAL A 322 10.40 5.33 13.04
N MET A 323 9.31 5.96 12.63
CA MET A 323 8.31 5.36 11.72
C MET A 323 8.97 4.96 10.39
N ALA A 324 9.71 5.87 9.75
CA ALA A 324 10.36 5.59 8.46
C ALA A 324 11.36 4.42 8.58
N LEU A 325 12.16 4.39 9.65
CA LEU A 325 13.09 3.29 9.92
C LEU A 325 12.36 1.97 10.12
N ALA A 326 11.36 1.95 11.00
CA ALA A 326 10.63 0.74 11.35
C ALA A 326 9.88 0.16 10.14
N VAL A 327 9.19 1.02 9.37
CA VAL A 327 8.47 0.57 8.15
C VAL A 327 9.45 0.04 7.10
N THR A 328 10.59 0.72 6.89
CA THR A 328 11.63 0.24 5.95
C THR A 328 12.16 -1.12 6.40
N ALA A 329 12.41 -1.32 7.69
CA ALA A 329 12.88 -2.59 8.25
C ALA A 329 11.85 -3.74 8.15
N THR A 330 10.57 -3.47 7.87
CA THR A 330 9.60 -4.54 7.58
C THR A 330 9.83 -5.20 6.21
N ARG A 331 10.55 -4.53 5.29
CA ARG A 331 10.77 -5.00 3.90
C ARG A 331 12.25 -5.27 3.60
N HIS A 332 13.14 -4.65 4.35
CA HIS A 332 14.58 -4.75 4.24
C HIS A 332 15.19 -5.23 5.57
N THR A 333 16.46 -5.55 5.58
CA THR A 333 17.13 -5.85 6.86
C THR A 333 17.17 -4.59 7.74
N HIS A 334 17.26 -4.80 9.04
CA HIS A 334 17.44 -3.68 9.98
C HIS A 334 18.72 -2.88 9.67
N GLU A 335 19.79 -3.57 9.24
CA GLU A 335 21.05 -2.95 8.83
C GLU A 335 20.87 -2.08 7.57
N GLU A 336 20.19 -2.59 6.54
CA GLU A 336 19.87 -1.82 5.32
C GLU A 336 19.00 -0.60 5.62
N ALA A 337 18.04 -0.73 6.54
CA ALA A 337 17.19 0.38 6.96
C ALA A 337 17.97 1.46 7.74
N LEU A 338 18.90 1.07 8.62
CA LEU A 338 19.80 2.00 9.32
C LEU A 338 20.76 2.71 8.36
N ASP A 339 21.31 1.97 7.40
CA ASP A 339 22.15 2.54 6.35
C ASP A 339 21.36 3.54 5.49
N ALA A 340 20.12 3.21 5.11
CA ALA A 340 19.22 4.12 4.41
C ALA A 340 18.94 5.41 5.22
N GLN A 341 18.69 5.30 6.54
CA GLN A 341 18.51 6.43 7.42
C GLN A 341 19.75 7.31 7.46
N SER A 342 20.93 6.70 7.61
CA SER A 342 22.22 7.42 7.64
C SER A 342 22.45 8.18 6.35
N LYS A 343 22.26 7.52 5.19
CA LYS A 343 22.42 8.11 3.86
C LYS A 343 21.42 9.25 3.61
N ALA A 344 20.16 9.07 4.00
CA ALA A 344 19.16 10.12 3.91
C ALA A 344 19.54 11.34 4.76
N GLY A 345 20.07 11.11 5.97
CA GLY A 345 20.58 12.16 6.84
C GLY A 345 21.75 12.95 6.21
N MET A 346 22.69 12.28 5.57
CA MET A 346 23.81 12.91 4.84
C MET A 346 23.30 13.74 3.66
N ILE A 347 22.33 13.25 2.91
CA ILE A 347 21.73 13.97 1.76
C ILE A 347 21.04 15.27 2.25
N VAL A 348 20.31 15.21 3.37
CA VAL A 348 19.53 16.35 3.88
C VAL A 348 20.40 17.39 4.58
N SER A 349 21.40 16.97 5.38
CA SER A 349 22.24 17.89 6.16
C SER A 349 23.25 18.66 5.31
N GLY A 350 23.48 18.23 4.07
CA GLY A 350 24.55 18.80 3.23
C GLY A 350 25.93 18.67 3.89
N GLY A 351 26.00 17.90 4.96
CA GLY A 351 27.18 17.66 5.77
C GLY A 351 28.00 16.51 5.22
N GLY A 352 29.12 16.87 4.59
CA GLY A 352 30.28 16.02 4.59
C GLY A 352 30.20 14.69 3.83
N VAL A 353 29.48 14.62 2.72
CA VAL A 353 29.90 13.67 1.69
C VAL A 353 31.14 14.28 1.07
N ASN A 354 32.30 13.91 1.58
CA ASN A 354 33.56 14.19 0.90
C ASN A 354 33.52 13.45 -0.42
N TRP A 355 33.17 14.14 -1.47
CA TRP A 355 33.29 13.69 -2.86
C TRP A 355 34.76 13.62 -3.22
N VAL A 356 35.54 12.79 -2.51
CA VAL A 356 36.94 12.59 -2.85
C VAL A 356 36.99 11.72 -4.09
N THR A 357 37.60 12.24 -5.14
CA THR A 357 38.11 11.48 -6.29
C THR A 357 38.77 10.18 -5.83
N PRO A 358 38.63 9.06 -6.57
CA PRO A 358 39.09 7.76 -6.14
C PRO A 358 40.62 7.70 -6.07
N SER A 359 41.17 8.05 -4.95
CA SER A 359 42.52 7.65 -4.57
C SER A 359 42.52 7.30 -3.07
N THR A 360 42.58 5.98 -2.83
CA THR A 360 43.02 5.30 -1.61
C THR A 360 42.25 5.58 -0.33
N THR A 361 41.49 4.59 0.04
CA THR A 361 40.78 4.20 1.27
C THR A 361 39.27 4.34 1.19
N PHE A 362 38.66 3.29 0.66
CA PHE A 362 37.20 3.07 0.58
C PHE A 362 36.64 2.85 2.00
N THR A 363 35.70 3.71 2.40
CA THR A 363 34.69 3.32 3.39
C THR A 363 33.47 2.78 2.60
N PRO A 364 33.04 1.52 2.79
CA PRO A 364 32.04 0.86 1.91
C PRO A 364 30.68 1.55 1.77
N GLY A 365 30.32 2.45 2.70
CA GLY A 365 29.04 3.16 2.69
C GLY A 365 28.92 4.31 1.67
N LEU A 366 30.06 4.88 1.21
CA LEU A 366 30.05 6.09 0.37
C LEU A 366 29.79 5.78 -1.12
N ALA A 367 30.27 4.64 -1.60
CA ALA A 367 30.12 4.23 -3.00
C ALA A 367 28.65 4.03 -3.38
N SER A 368 27.83 3.48 -2.49
CA SER A 368 26.43 3.19 -2.75
C SER A 368 25.52 4.43 -2.79
N VAL A 369 25.89 5.53 -2.10
CA VAL A 369 25.18 6.83 -2.21
C VAL A 369 25.45 7.48 -3.56
N ILE A 370 26.66 7.33 -4.07
CA ILE A 370 27.06 7.88 -5.36
C ILE A 370 26.32 7.17 -6.50
N ASP A 371 26.10 5.86 -6.37
CA ASP A 371 25.39 5.08 -7.40
C ASP A 371 23.89 5.38 -7.47
N THR A 372 23.29 5.96 -6.43
CA THR A 372 21.88 6.39 -6.42
C THR A 372 21.65 7.80 -6.95
N VAL A 373 22.71 8.60 -7.15
CA VAL A 373 22.59 9.94 -7.75
C VAL A 373 22.35 9.80 -9.25
N GLN A 374 21.25 10.36 -9.74
CA GLN A 374 20.91 10.32 -11.15
C GLN A 374 22.07 10.90 -11.99
N SER A 375 22.61 10.10 -12.90
CA SER A 375 23.63 10.52 -13.84
C SER A 375 23.03 11.35 -14.97
N VAL A 376 23.68 12.47 -15.32
CA VAL A 376 23.26 13.33 -16.42
C VAL A 376 24.44 13.48 -17.38
N PRO A 377 24.26 13.18 -18.68
CA PRO A 377 25.32 13.26 -19.65
C PRO A 377 25.68 14.71 -19.99
N LEU A 378 26.96 14.97 -20.11
CA LEU A 378 27.51 16.27 -20.48
C LEU A 378 27.56 16.51 -22.00
N ASN A 379 27.22 15.51 -22.79
CA ASN A 379 27.23 15.62 -24.30
C ASN A 379 26.15 16.55 -24.86
N THR A 380 25.16 16.92 -24.01
CA THR A 380 24.10 17.89 -24.35
C THR A 380 24.49 19.34 -24.06
N VAL A 381 25.70 19.57 -23.53
CA VAL A 381 26.19 20.88 -23.14
C VAL A 381 27.21 21.37 -24.09
N GLU A 382 26.98 22.56 -24.69
CA GLU A 382 27.96 23.24 -25.54
C GLU A 382 28.96 24.04 -24.68
N TYR A 383 30.26 23.92 -24.98
CA TYR A 383 31.34 24.55 -24.25
C TYR A 383 32.00 25.68 -25.04
N PRO A 384 32.50 26.77 -24.40
CA PRO A 384 32.44 27.04 -22.97
C PRO A 384 31.03 27.34 -22.46
N VAL A 385 30.70 26.87 -21.26
CA VAL A 385 29.37 27.03 -20.66
C VAL A 385 29.44 27.86 -19.38
N LYS A 386 28.53 28.82 -19.21
CA LYS A 386 28.36 29.55 -17.95
C LYS A 386 27.53 28.74 -16.97
N ALA A 387 27.83 28.87 -15.68
CA ALA A 387 27.18 28.10 -14.60
C ALA A 387 25.64 28.14 -14.65
N PHE A 388 25.05 29.29 -14.93
CA PHE A 388 23.60 29.40 -15.05
C PHE A 388 23.02 28.71 -16.29
N PHE A 389 23.77 28.64 -17.38
CA PHE A 389 23.39 27.88 -18.56
C PHE A 389 23.54 26.37 -18.35
N LEU A 390 24.59 25.96 -17.61
CA LEU A 390 24.79 24.56 -17.24
C LEU A 390 23.56 24.01 -16.48
N LEU A 391 23.07 24.74 -15.47
CA LEU A 391 21.87 24.33 -14.69
C LEU A 391 20.63 24.20 -15.57
N LYS A 392 20.46 25.07 -16.57
CA LYS A 392 19.36 25.00 -17.53
C LYS A 392 19.52 23.82 -18.50
N ALA A 393 20.71 23.66 -19.07
CA ALA A 393 21.01 22.58 -20.03
C ALA A 393 20.81 21.17 -19.41
N LEU A 394 21.12 21.03 -18.12
CA LEU A 394 20.93 19.81 -17.35
C LEU A 394 19.50 19.63 -16.79
N GLY A 395 18.55 20.52 -17.14
CA GLY A 395 17.17 20.44 -16.72
C GLY A 395 16.93 20.68 -15.23
N LEU A 396 17.90 21.27 -14.51
CA LEU A 396 17.79 21.58 -13.08
C LEU A 396 17.05 22.89 -12.80
N CYS A 397 17.00 23.79 -13.77
CA CYS A 397 16.22 25.02 -13.74
C CYS A 397 15.49 25.19 -15.06
N THR A 398 14.28 25.71 -15.01
CA THR A 398 13.45 25.93 -16.22
C THR A 398 13.91 27.15 -17.01
N THR A 399 14.44 28.17 -16.30
CA THR A 399 14.89 29.41 -16.92
C THR A 399 16.29 29.83 -16.45
N SER A 400 17.01 30.57 -17.31
CA SER A 400 18.31 31.17 -16.94
C SER A 400 18.23 32.16 -15.80
N SER A 401 17.10 32.84 -15.63
CA SER A 401 16.87 33.78 -14.53
C SER A 401 16.68 33.05 -13.21
N GLU A 402 16.00 31.90 -13.21
CA GLU A 402 15.89 31.03 -12.05
C GLU A 402 17.28 30.49 -11.63
N ALA A 403 18.03 29.97 -12.59
CA ALA A 403 19.38 29.47 -12.35
C ALA A 403 20.31 30.53 -11.72
N ARG A 404 20.26 31.77 -12.22
CA ARG A 404 21.03 32.88 -11.64
C ARG A 404 20.64 33.16 -10.17
N ARG A 405 19.34 33.21 -9.87
CA ARG A 405 18.85 33.42 -8.49
C ARG A 405 19.27 32.28 -7.56
N GLN A 406 19.21 31.03 -8.01
CA GLN A 406 19.63 29.86 -7.24
C GLN A 406 21.13 29.91 -6.90
N ILE A 407 21.97 30.25 -7.88
CA ILE A 407 23.43 30.43 -7.66
C ILE A 407 23.73 31.58 -6.71
N GLN A 408 23.14 32.76 -6.96
CA GLN A 408 23.35 33.94 -6.13
C GLN A 408 22.84 33.75 -4.67
N GLY A 409 21.75 33.02 -4.52
CA GLY A 409 21.19 32.64 -3.20
C GLY A 409 21.98 31.54 -2.49
N GLY A 410 23.07 31.05 -3.06
CA GLY A 410 23.91 30.00 -2.48
C GLY A 410 23.23 28.62 -2.44
N GLY A 411 22.18 28.45 -3.26
CA GLY A 411 21.43 27.18 -3.39
C GLY A 411 22.10 26.14 -4.29
N VAL A 412 23.24 26.46 -4.92
CA VAL A 412 23.94 25.57 -5.85
C VAL A 412 25.32 25.22 -5.31
N LYS A 413 25.67 23.93 -5.38
CA LYS A 413 27.02 23.45 -5.07
C LYS A 413 27.53 22.53 -6.17
N LEU A 414 28.84 22.56 -6.43
CA LEU A 414 29.56 21.64 -7.27
C LEU A 414 30.62 20.95 -6.43
N ASP A 415 30.54 19.61 -6.32
CA ASP A 415 31.40 18.83 -5.38
C ASP A 415 31.44 19.41 -3.96
N ASN A 416 30.27 19.77 -3.45
CA ASN A 416 30.07 20.36 -2.12
C ASN A 416 30.60 21.81 -1.94
N GLU A 417 31.27 22.36 -2.92
CA GLU A 417 31.67 23.79 -2.91
C GLU A 417 30.56 24.66 -3.47
N LYS A 418 30.25 25.77 -2.75
CA LYS A 418 29.20 26.69 -3.18
C LYS A 418 29.59 27.36 -4.49
N LEU A 419 28.72 27.22 -5.50
CA LEU A 419 28.83 27.99 -6.71
C LEU A 419 28.15 29.33 -6.51
N THR A 420 28.96 30.39 -6.40
CA THR A 420 28.45 31.73 -6.06
C THR A 420 28.41 32.70 -7.23
N ASN A 421 29.20 32.42 -8.29
CA ASN A 421 29.25 33.27 -9.48
C ASN A 421 28.41 32.60 -10.62
N PRO A 422 27.25 33.14 -10.99
CA PRO A 422 26.47 32.61 -12.06
C PRO A 422 27.14 32.70 -13.44
N ASN A 423 28.09 33.60 -13.60
CA ASN A 423 28.85 33.77 -14.85
C ASN A 423 30.18 33.00 -14.87
N GLN A 424 30.45 32.16 -13.88
CA GLN A 424 31.59 31.26 -13.90
C GLN A 424 31.53 30.39 -15.15
N GLU A 425 32.60 30.34 -15.91
CA GLU A 425 32.67 29.54 -17.15
C GLU A 425 33.42 28.25 -16.88
N PHE A 426 32.91 27.20 -17.50
CA PHE A 426 33.54 25.88 -17.61
C PHE A 426 33.93 25.70 -19.08
N LEU A 427 35.21 25.46 -19.33
CA LEU A 427 35.78 25.47 -20.66
C LEU A 427 35.57 24.14 -21.41
N SER A 428 35.40 23.06 -20.67
CA SER A 428 35.24 21.73 -21.26
C SER A 428 34.44 20.79 -20.33
N ALA A 429 33.93 19.70 -20.90
CA ALA A 429 33.29 18.63 -20.16
C ALA A 429 34.24 18.00 -19.10
N ALA A 430 35.54 17.97 -19.39
CA ALA A 430 36.55 17.39 -18.49
C ALA A 430 36.59 18.08 -17.10
N GLU A 431 36.28 19.37 -17.04
CA GLU A 431 36.22 20.12 -15.76
C GLU A 431 35.04 19.71 -14.88
N LEU A 432 34.01 19.13 -15.47
CA LEU A 432 32.75 18.78 -14.82
C LEU A 432 32.57 17.27 -14.68
N GLN A 433 33.28 16.47 -15.48
CA GLN A 433 33.13 15.02 -15.50
C GLN A 433 33.43 14.38 -14.15
N GLY A 434 32.51 13.54 -13.69
CA GLY A 434 32.60 12.86 -12.40
C GLY A 434 32.11 13.70 -11.22
N LYS A 435 31.95 15.03 -11.40
CA LYS A 435 31.49 15.92 -10.32
C LYS A 435 29.99 15.77 -10.05
N VAL A 436 29.60 16.14 -8.83
CA VAL A 436 28.21 16.16 -8.40
C VAL A 436 27.71 17.59 -8.28
N LEU A 437 26.67 17.91 -9.02
CA LEU A 437 25.99 19.19 -8.99
C LEU A 437 24.76 19.08 -8.06
N GLN A 438 24.71 19.91 -7.03
CA GLN A 438 23.61 19.99 -6.09
C GLN A 438 22.82 21.28 -6.28
N LEU A 439 21.47 21.16 -6.35
CA LEU A 439 20.54 22.28 -6.33
C LEU A 439 19.63 22.18 -5.11
N GLY A 440 19.70 23.16 -4.22
CA GLY A 440 19.00 23.14 -2.94
C GLY A 440 19.47 21.98 -2.04
N LYS A 441 18.55 21.45 -1.20
CA LYS A 441 18.88 20.40 -0.23
C LYS A 441 18.64 18.98 -0.74
N LYS A 442 17.91 18.82 -1.85
CA LYS A 442 17.35 17.51 -2.25
C LYS A 442 17.68 17.08 -3.67
N THR A 443 18.17 17.94 -4.54
CA THR A 443 18.42 17.61 -5.93
C THR A 443 19.92 17.47 -6.19
N PHE A 444 20.34 16.27 -6.58
CA PHE A 444 21.73 15.93 -6.89
C PHE A 444 21.80 15.34 -8.31
N ARG A 445 22.83 15.67 -9.06
CA ARG A 445 23.10 15.11 -10.39
C ARG A 445 24.58 14.81 -10.52
N ARG A 446 24.92 13.59 -10.93
CA ARG A 446 26.28 13.23 -11.30
C ARG A 446 26.51 13.60 -12.75
N LEU A 447 27.55 14.35 -13.04
CA LEU A 447 27.91 14.78 -14.37
C LEU A 447 28.81 13.71 -15.00
N VAL A 448 28.32 13.05 -16.03
CA VAL A 448 29.07 11.97 -16.72
C VAL A 448 29.46 12.40 -18.12
N GLY A 449 30.71 12.10 -18.49
CA GLY A 449 31.14 12.22 -19.87
C GLY A 449 30.41 11.24 -20.77
N SER A 450 30.33 11.50 -22.05
CA SER A 450 29.79 10.60 -23.06
C SER A 450 30.64 9.36 -23.18
#